data_87e97b88981a22dfd026f9928df916b3
#
_entry.id   87e97b88981a22dfd026f9928df916b3
#
_cell.length_a   1.000
_cell.length_b   1.000
_cell.length_c   1.000
_cell.angle_alpha   90.00
_cell.angle_beta   90.00
_cell.angle_gamma   90.00
#
_symmetry.space_group_name_H-M   'P 1'
#
loop_
_entity.id
_entity.type
_entity.pdbx_description
1 polymer ?
#
loop_
_entity_poly.entity_id
_entity_poly.type
_entity_poly.pdbx_seq_one_letter_code
_entity_poly.pdbx_strand_id
1 'polypeptide(L)'
;MADSVLAAVRVAPSTTELRELPMPELSDDAALLKVEVAGICGTDVKMYAKPPFGDPVIMGHENVGTIAVAGKKFKQLHGVAEGDRVFVEHYVGCYNCEWCRIGEYRHCEATDWRTNTDARRYGYTSSENPGTLWGGFSEYIYLPWNAVLHKVPDGVTAELAGLVTPLSNGIEWALLAAGVGYADTVLIEGPGQQGLSQVVACKQAGASKIIVSGTTRDKARLDLALELGADDVIDVEQANPCETVMDLTAGRGVDFVLDCTSRAGVGPVLLGIDALKRREGTLLIQGELAAFPDFPIKLLTEKAITIKSARGHSYRACELALEQLSSGRFPLERLSTHRFGLDQVDHAIRALAGDTADKNVIHISLMPWLGKEK
;
A
#
# COMPACT_ATOMS: atom_id res chain seq x y z
N MET A 1 5.10 -16.29 27.93
CA MET A 1 5.03 -14.97 27.22
C MET A 1 4.76 -13.90 28.27
N ALA A 2 5.07 -12.63 27.96
CA ALA A 2 4.68 -11.53 28.86
C ALA A 2 3.15 -11.49 28.98
N ASP A 3 2.64 -11.00 30.12
CA ASP A 3 1.18 -10.88 30.35
C ASP A 3 0.57 -9.66 29.62
N SER A 4 1.41 -8.77 29.11
CA SER A 4 1.03 -7.55 28.41
C SER A 4 1.83 -7.33 27.12
N VAL A 5 1.28 -6.51 26.22
CA VAL A 5 1.82 -6.13 24.91
C VAL A 5 1.89 -4.62 24.83
N LEU A 6 3.04 -4.08 24.44
CA LEU A 6 3.17 -2.66 24.19
C LEU A 6 2.62 -2.32 22.79
N ALA A 7 1.76 -1.30 22.73
CA ALA A 7 1.17 -0.80 21.50
C ALA A 7 1.12 0.74 21.50
N ALA A 8 1.28 1.34 20.33
CA ALA A 8 0.98 2.75 20.10
C ALA A 8 -0.50 2.87 19.71
N VAL A 9 -1.30 3.33 20.65
CA VAL A 9 -2.75 3.46 20.52
C VAL A 9 -3.11 4.89 20.18
N ARG A 10 -3.78 5.10 19.06
CA ARG A 10 -4.38 6.39 18.74
C ARG A 10 -5.57 6.62 19.65
N VAL A 11 -5.55 7.70 20.41
CA VAL A 11 -6.54 8.03 21.45
C VAL A 11 -7.34 9.28 21.15
N ALA A 12 -6.86 10.10 20.24
CA ALA A 12 -7.50 11.33 19.78
C ALA A 12 -6.94 11.73 18.40
N PRO A 13 -7.54 12.69 17.70
CA PRO A 13 -6.99 13.24 16.47
C PRO A 13 -5.51 13.60 16.61
N SER A 14 -4.67 13.02 15.77
CA SER A 14 -3.22 13.26 15.70
C SER A 14 -2.47 13.01 17.01
N THR A 15 -2.94 12.06 17.81
CA THR A 15 -2.34 11.73 19.12
C THR A 15 -2.31 10.23 19.33
N THR A 16 -1.12 9.67 19.56
CA THR A 16 -0.96 8.29 20.02
C THR A 16 -0.37 8.25 21.44
N GLU A 17 -0.71 7.21 22.17
CA GLU A 17 -0.13 6.90 23.49
C GLU A 17 0.44 5.49 23.44
N LEU A 18 1.62 5.31 24.05
CA LEU A 18 2.11 3.97 24.35
C LEU A 18 1.29 3.38 25.51
N ARG A 19 0.67 2.24 25.27
CA ARG A 19 -0.14 1.52 26.26
C ARG A 19 0.30 0.08 26.34
N GLU A 20 0.33 -0.45 27.55
CA GLU A 20 0.36 -1.87 27.79
C GLU A 20 -1.05 -2.42 27.74
N LEU A 21 -1.29 -3.35 26.82
CA LEU A 21 -2.56 -4.00 26.62
C LEU A 21 -2.47 -5.47 27.05
N PRO A 22 -3.54 -6.08 27.56
CA PRO A 22 -3.50 -7.48 27.95
C PRO A 22 -3.25 -8.38 26.73
N MET A 23 -2.47 -9.43 26.93
CA MET A 23 -2.32 -10.49 25.93
C MET A 23 -3.69 -11.17 25.74
N PRO A 24 -4.23 -11.30 24.51
CA PRO A 24 -5.52 -11.94 24.29
C PRO A 24 -5.45 -13.44 24.55
N GLU A 25 -6.54 -14.00 25.09
CA GLU A 25 -6.73 -15.45 25.12
C GLU A 25 -6.88 -15.98 23.69
N LEU A 26 -6.18 -17.07 23.38
CA LEU A 26 -6.21 -17.66 22.04
C LEU A 26 -7.13 -18.90 22.04
N SER A 27 -8.08 -18.89 21.11
CA SER A 27 -8.82 -20.10 20.73
C SER A 27 -7.95 -21.01 19.84
N ASP A 28 -8.39 -22.25 19.65
CA ASP A 28 -7.68 -23.24 18.83
C ASP A 28 -7.58 -22.85 17.34
N ASP A 29 -8.42 -21.90 16.89
CA ASP A 29 -8.48 -21.37 15.54
C ASP A 29 -7.92 -19.93 15.41
N ALA A 30 -7.14 -19.48 16.39
CA ALA A 30 -6.49 -18.16 16.40
C ALA A 30 -4.97 -18.28 16.57
N ALA A 31 -4.29 -17.17 16.30
CA ALA A 31 -2.84 -17.07 16.49
C ALA A 31 -2.43 -15.66 16.94
N LEU A 32 -1.17 -15.55 17.37
CA LEU A 32 -0.46 -14.28 17.57
C LEU A 32 0.70 -14.18 16.59
N LEU A 33 0.78 -13.05 15.91
CA LEU A 33 1.95 -12.64 15.15
C LEU A 33 2.83 -11.73 16.00
N LYS A 34 4.09 -12.06 16.14
CA LYS A 34 5.10 -11.12 16.63
C LYS A 34 5.47 -10.20 15.49
N VAL A 35 5.12 -8.91 15.59
CA VAL A 35 5.37 -7.93 14.54
C VAL A 35 6.86 -7.66 14.42
N GLU A 36 7.43 -7.83 13.24
CA GLU A 36 8.80 -7.43 12.94
C GLU A 36 8.83 -6.05 12.28
N VAL A 37 7.90 -5.82 11.35
CA VAL A 37 7.74 -4.56 10.61
C VAL A 37 6.26 -4.27 10.36
N ALA A 38 5.87 -3.02 10.56
CA ALA A 38 4.62 -2.47 10.05
C ALA A 38 4.94 -1.28 9.15
N GLY A 39 4.55 -1.35 7.87
CA GLY A 39 4.71 -0.23 6.94
C GLY A 39 3.78 0.93 7.29
N ILE A 40 4.23 2.16 7.06
CA ILE A 40 3.39 3.36 7.17
C ILE A 40 3.01 3.86 5.78
N CYS A 41 1.72 3.98 5.53
CA CYS A 41 1.17 4.38 4.24
C CYS A 41 0.42 5.73 4.32
N GLY A 42 0.10 6.31 3.14
CA GLY A 42 -0.68 7.55 3.08
C GLY A 42 -2.06 7.45 3.73
N THR A 43 -2.61 6.24 3.85
CA THR A 43 -3.85 5.99 4.59
C THR A 43 -3.68 6.23 6.09
N ASP A 44 -2.53 5.84 6.66
CA ASP A 44 -2.26 6.09 8.09
C ASP A 44 -2.21 7.59 8.39
N VAL A 45 -1.64 8.40 7.48
CA VAL A 45 -1.63 9.86 7.63
C VAL A 45 -3.04 10.43 7.78
N LYS A 46 -4.01 9.93 6.98
CA LYS A 46 -5.41 10.38 7.06
C LYS A 46 -6.11 9.85 8.30
N MET A 47 -5.91 8.58 8.60
CA MET A 47 -6.50 7.93 9.76
C MET A 47 -5.97 8.51 11.07
N TYR A 48 -4.72 8.97 11.07
CA TYR A 48 -4.13 9.68 12.20
C TYR A 48 -4.90 10.96 12.52
N ALA A 49 -5.31 11.71 11.50
CA ALA A 49 -6.15 12.89 11.68
C ALA A 49 -7.62 12.53 12.02
N LYS A 50 -8.19 11.50 11.35
CA LYS A 50 -9.59 11.09 11.51
C LYS A 50 -9.78 9.60 11.21
N PRO A 51 -9.87 8.72 12.22
CA PRO A 51 -10.12 7.30 12.00
C PRO A 51 -11.56 7.06 11.57
N PRO A 52 -11.81 6.01 10.77
CA PRO A 52 -13.15 5.68 10.31
C PRO A 52 -14.07 5.16 11.41
N PHE A 53 -13.54 4.50 12.45
CA PHE A 53 -14.30 3.84 13.51
C PHE A 53 -14.23 4.53 14.90
N GLY A 54 -13.53 5.65 15.00
CA GLY A 54 -13.28 6.31 16.27
C GLY A 54 -12.09 5.73 17.04
N ASP A 55 -11.87 6.21 18.24
CA ASP A 55 -10.80 5.82 19.14
C ASP A 55 -11.31 4.87 20.24
N PRO A 56 -10.46 4.07 20.89
CA PRO A 56 -9.03 3.91 20.65
C PRO A 56 -8.72 2.91 19.51
N VAL A 57 -7.70 3.16 18.70
CA VAL A 57 -7.29 2.31 17.58
C VAL A 57 -5.78 2.10 17.59
N ILE A 58 -5.33 0.84 17.44
CA ILE A 58 -3.96 0.51 17.06
C ILE A 58 -3.91 0.59 15.53
N MET A 59 -3.16 1.55 14.99
CA MET A 59 -2.99 1.71 13.55
C MET A 59 -1.95 0.72 12.98
N GLY A 60 -1.61 0.85 11.70
CA GLY A 60 -0.68 -0.05 11.01
C GLY A 60 -1.39 -1.23 10.36
N HIS A 61 -1.34 -1.27 9.03
CA HIS A 61 -2.08 -2.24 8.21
C HIS A 61 -1.22 -2.90 7.11
N GLU A 62 0.09 -2.67 7.11
CA GLU A 62 1.08 -3.29 6.23
C GLU A 62 2.03 -4.13 7.09
N ASN A 63 1.58 -5.33 7.49
CA ASN A 63 2.14 -6.05 8.63
C ASN A 63 2.94 -7.27 8.23
N VAL A 64 4.17 -7.36 8.73
CA VAL A 64 5.06 -8.52 8.61
C VAL A 64 5.54 -8.95 9.99
N GLY A 65 5.58 -10.24 10.20
CA GLY A 65 6.10 -10.77 11.46
C GLY A 65 6.23 -12.28 11.44
N THR A 66 6.56 -12.84 12.58
CA THR A 66 6.66 -14.29 12.79
C THR A 66 5.48 -14.80 13.62
N ILE A 67 4.94 -15.95 13.25
CA ILE A 67 3.93 -16.64 14.05
C ILE A 67 4.55 -17.00 15.41
N ALA A 68 4.12 -16.32 16.46
CA ALA A 68 4.65 -16.53 17.80
C ALA A 68 3.97 -17.71 18.51
N VAL A 69 2.64 -17.78 18.39
CA VAL A 69 1.81 -18.87 18.93
C VAL A 69 0.65 -19.08 17.99
N ALA A 70 0.26 -20.32 17.75
CA ALA A 70 -0.91 -20.63 16.95
C ALA A 70 -1.63 -21.88 17.44
N GLY A 71 -2.96 -21.79 17.49
CA GLY A 71 -3.83 -22.92 17.78
C GLY A 71 -3.73 -24.00 16.70
N LYS A 72 -4.08 -25.23 17.06
CA LYS A 72 -3.94 -26.40 16.16
C LYS A 72 -4.76 -26.24 14.87
N LYS A 73 -6.00 -25.76 15.01
CA LYS A 73 -6.89 -25.54 13.84
C LYS A 73 -6.37 -24.42 12.95
N PHE A 74 -5.86 -23.35 13.54
CA PHE A 74 -5.24 -22.24 12.82
C PHE A 74 -4.06 -22.74 11.96
N LYS A 75 -3.15 -23.51 12.56
CA LYS A 75 -1.99 -24.10 11.83
C LYS A 75 -2.42 -24.98 10.67
N GLN A 76 -3.46 -25.78 10.87
CA GLN A 76 -4.00 -26.66 9.80
C GLN A 76 -4.66 -25.84 8.68
N LEU A 77 -5.43 -24.82 9.02
CA LEU A 77 -6.15 -24.01 8.05
C LEU A 77 -5.22 -23.19 7.16
N HIS A 78 -4.21 -22.56 7.75
CA HIS A 78 -3.30 -21.65 7.05
C HIS A 78 -2.00 -22.32 6.57
N GLY A 79 -1.75 -23.57 6.94
CA GLY A 79 -0.51 -24.26 6.60
C GLY A 79 0.75 -23.63 7.19
N VAL A 80 0.64 -22.98 8.35
CA VAL A 80 1.73 -22.27 9.03
C VAL A 80 2.15 -22.99 10.32
N ALA A 81 3.36 -22.70 10.75
CA ALA A 81 3.92 -23.14 12.03
C ALA A 81 4.45 -21.92 12.83
N GLU A 82 4.64 -22.11 14.12
CA GLU A 82 5.35 -21.13 14.97
C GLU A 82 6.79 -20.94 14.44
N GLY A 83 7.20 -19.68 14.28
CA GLY A 83 8.46 -19.31 13.66
C GLY A 83 8.36 -18.98 12.16
N ASP A 84 7.29 -19.37 11.46
CA ASP A 84 7.08 -18.96 10.06
C ASP A 84 6.93 -17.43 9.99
N ARG A 85 7.67 -16.79 9.08
CA ARG A 85 7.46 -15.38 8.75
C ARG A 85 6.36 -15.25 7.73
N VAL A 86 5.40 -14.35 8.02
CA VAL A 86 4.26 -14.08 7.15
C VAL A 86 4.04 -12.58 6.96
N PHE A 87 3.55 -12.21 5.79
CA PHE A 87 2.86 -10.95 5.56
C PHE A 87 1.38 -11.15 5.86
N VAL A 88 0.75 -10.19 6.52
CA VAL A 88 -0.67 -10.23 6.91
C VAL A 88 -1.40 -9.11 6.20
N GLU A 89 -2.37 -9.47 5.35
CA GLU A 89 -3.23 -8.48 4.73
C GLU A 89 -4.16 -7.83 5.76
N HIS A 90 -4.50 -6.58 5.51
CA HIS A 90 -5.38 -5.86 6.45
C HIS A 90 -6.85 -6.29 6.39
N TYR A 91 -7.23 -7.09 5.41
CA TYR A 91 -8.60 -7.61 5.26
C TYR A 91 -8.84 -8.82 6.16
N VAL A 92 -10.02 -8.85 6.79
CA VAL A 92 -10.50 -10.00 7.57
C VAL A 92 -11.82 -10.45 6.94
N GLY A 93 -11.72 -11.21 5.83
CA GLY A 93 -12.86 -11.58 5.00
C GLY A 93 -13.84 -12.54 5.67
N CYS A 94 -15.10 -12.55 5.26
CA CYS A 94 -16.10 -13.49 5.79
C CYS A 94 -16.00 -14.89 5.19
N TYR A 95 -15.27 -15.07 4.09
CA TYR A 95 -15.11 -16.31 3.28
C TYR A 95 -16.42 -16.96 2.81
N ASN A 96 -17.55 -16.24 2.94
CA ASN A 96 -18.87 -16.75 2.60
C ASN A 96 -19.60 -15.95 1.49
N CYS A 97 -19.31 -14.66 1.31
CA CYS A 97 -19.91 -13.86 0.24
C CYS A 97 -19.30 -14.21 -1.14
N GLU A 98 -19.94 -13.76 -2.21
CA GLU A 98 -19.47 -13.98 -3.58
C GLU A 98 -18.05 -13.48 -3.81
N TRP A 99 -17.71 -12.30 -3.31
CA TRP A 99 -16.38 -11.70 -3.44
C TRP A 99 -15.27 -12.52 -2.78
N CYS A 100 -15.53 -13.02 -1.58
CA CYS A 100 -14.57 -13.90 -0.91
C CYS A 100 -14.35 -15.22 -1.66
N ARG A 101 -15.44 -15.79 -2.22
CA ARG A 101 -15.37 -17.06 -2.94
C ARG A 101 -14.58 -17.01 -4.24
N ILE A 102 -14.49 -15.85 -4.87
CA ILE A 102 -13.68 -15.64 -6.09
C ILE A 102 -12.30 -15.01 -5.81
N GLY A 103 -11.89 -14.90 -4.53
CA GLY A 103 -10.59 -14.34 -4.14
C GLY A 103 -10.54 -12.80 -4.10
N GLU A 104 -11.68 -12.12 -4.27
CA GLU A 104 -11.81 -10.66 -4.25
C GLU A 104 -12.30 -10.15 -2.88
N TYR A 105 -11.81 -10.74 -1.80
CA TYR A 105 -12.23 -10.43 -0.42
C TYR A 105 -11.99 -8.97 -0.02
N ARG A 106 -11.18 -8.20 -0.76
CA ARG A 106 -11.07 -6.73 -0.62
C ARG A 106 -12.41 -6.02 -0.81
N HIS A 107 -13.36 -6.65 -1.50
CA HIS A 107 -14.73 -6.18 -1.72
C HIS A 107 -15.75 -6.85 -0.77
N CYS A 108 -15.29 -7.60 0.21
CA CYS A 108 -16.16 -8.28 1.17
C CYS A 108 -16.97 -7.26 1.99
N GLU A 109 -18.29 -7.37 1.96
CA GLU A 109 -19.19 -6.46 2.68
C GLU A 109 -19.00 -6.53 4.20
N ALA A 110 -18.64 -7.70 4.73
CA ALA A 110 -18.37 -7.87 6.16
C ALA A 110 -17.14 -7.06 6.63
N THR A 111 -16.26 -6.66 5.73
CA THR A 111 -15.07 -5.82 6.03
C THR A 111 -15.24 -4.38 5.57
N ASP A 112 -16.36 -4.02 4.94
CA ASP A 112 -16.59 -2.65 4.50
C ASP A 112 -17.13 -1.80 5.65
N TRP A 113 -16.23 -1.05 6.26
CA TRP A 113 -16.55 -0.14 7.37
C TRP A 113 -17.54 0.99 7.00
N ARG A 114 -17.80 1.21 5.72
CA ARG A 114 -18.76 2.23 5.28
C ARG A 114 -20.20 1.77 5.42
N THR A 115 -20.41 0.47 5.40
CA THR A 115 -21.73 -0.16 5.45
C THR A 115 -21.94 -1.07 6.66
N ASN A 116 -20.84 -1.48 7.31
CA ASN A 116 -20.87 -2.43 8.43
C ASN A 116 -20.03 -1.90 9.60
N THR A 117 -20.68 -1.55 10.71
CA THR A 117 -20.04 -1.07 11.93
C THR A 117 -19.25 -2.15 12.66
N ASP A 118 -19.55 -3.43 12.41
CA ASP A 118 -18.85 -4.58 12.99
C ASP A 118 -17.69 -5.07 12.12
N ALA A 119 -17.39 -4.37 11.03
CA ALA A 119 -16.30 -4.71 10.13
C ALA A 119 -14.97 -4.77 10.87
N ARG A 120 -14.23 -5.86 10.63
CA ARG A 120 -12.91 -6.07 11.20
C ARG A 120 -11.84 -5.88 10.14
N ARG A 121 -10.81 -5.12 10.53
CA ARG A 121 -9.73 -4.77 9.63
C ARG A 121 -8.50 -4.35 10.44
N TYR A 122 -7.34 -4.86 10.10
CA TYR A 122 -6.11 -4.42 10.77
C TYR A 122 -5.82 -2.94 10.51
N GLY A 123 -5.45 -2.23 11.57
CA GLY A 123 -5.20 -0.80 11.56
C GLY A 123 -6.45 0.09 11.61
N TYR A 124 -7.65 -0.51 11.60
CA TYR A 124 -8.93 0.22 11.56
C TYR A 124 -9.86 -0.13 12.72
N THR A 125 -9.79 -1.35 13.20
CA THR A 125 -10.68 -1.87 14.26
C THR A 125 -10.26 -1.32 15.62
N SER A 126 -11.23 -0.85 16.42
CA SER A 126 -10.96 -0.38 17.77
C SER A 126 -10.29 -1.47 18.63
N SER A 127 -9.35 -1.07 19.48
CA SER A 127 -8.69 -1.96 20.44
C SER A 127 -9.62 -2.43 21.57
N GLU A 128 -10.83 -1.91 21.68
CA GLU A 128 -11.89 -2.39 22.60
C GLU A 128 -12.62 -3.63 22.06
N ASN A 129 -12.44 -3.94 20.77
CA ASN A 129 -13.02 -5.15 20.20
C ASN A 129 -12.30 -6.42 20.70
N PRO A 130 -13.00 -7.58 20.81
CA PRO A 130 -12.38 -8.84 21.14
C PRO A 130 -11.14 -9.13 20.28
N GLY A 131 -10.07 -9.60 20.93
CA GLY A 131 -8.75 -9.76 20.30
C GLY A 131 -7.82 -8.56 20.47
N THR A 132 -8.34 -7.37 20.82
CA THR A 132 -7.61 -6.13 21.21
C THR A 132 -6.53 -5.67 20.23
N LEU A 133 -5.64 -6.56 19.75
CA LEU A 133 -4.44 -6.27 18.98
C LEU A 133 -4.74 -6.26 17.47
N TRP A 134 -5.50 -5.25 17.01
CA TRP A 134 -6.01 -5.12 15.63
C TRP A 134 -5.17 -4.19 14.75
N GLY A 135 -3.88 -4.00 15.03
CA GLY A 135 -3.02 -3.16 14.20
C GLY A 135 -1.54 -3.39 14.46
N GLY A 136 -0.71 -3.09 13.45
CA GLY A 136 0.72 -3.37 13.45
C GLY A 136 1.57 -2.41 14.26
N PHE A 137 1.02 -1.29 14.73
CA PHE A 137 1.76 -0.40 15.63
C PHE A 137 1.74 -0.95 17.06
N SER A 138 2.07 -2.23 17.18
CA SER A 138 2.14 -3.00 18.41
C SER A 138 3.19 -4.10 18.29
N GLU A 139 3.61 -4.65 19.43
CA GLU A 139 4.57 -5.77 19.46
C GLU A 139 3.97 -7.07 18.90
N TYR A 140 2.65 -7.25 19.03
CA TYR A 140 1.94 -8.42 18.55
C TYR A 140 0.61 -8.03 17.89
N ILE A 141 0.15 -8.85 16.95
CA ILE A 141 -1.16 -8.78 16.29
C ILE A 141 -1.92 -10.06 16.58
N TYR A 142 -3.21 -9.93 16.92
CA TYR A 142 -4.13 -11.05 16.99
C TYR A 142 -4.56 -11.48 15.59
N LEU A 143 -4.48 -12.77 15.30
CA LEU A 143 -4.89 -13.37 14.04
C LEU A 143 -6.10 -14.28 14.27
N PRO A 144 -7.32 -13.89 13.88
CA PRO A 144 -8.48 -14.77 13.85
C PRO A 144 -8.36 -15.83 12.74
N TRP A 145 -9.17 -16.84 12.79
CA TRP A 145 -9.19 -17.94 11.81
C TRP A 145 -9.31 -17.47 10.34
N ASN A 146 -9.91 -16.32 10.11
CA ASN A 146 -10.14 -15.73 8.79
C ASN A 146 -9.15 -14.61 8.43
N ALA A 147 -8.01 -14.52 9.09
CA ALA A 147 -6.90 -13.68 8.66
C ALA A 147 -6.37 -14.16 7.29
N VAL A 148 -5.91 -13.22 6.46
CA VAL A 148 -5.27 -13.55 5.18
C VAL A 148 -3.77 -13.45 5.33
N LEU A 149 -3.10 -14.57 5.11
CA LEU A 149 -1.65 -14.71 5.34
C LEU A 149 -0.93 -15.13 4.06
N HIS A 150 0.26 -14.60 3.87
CA HIS A 150 1.20 -15.00 2.82
C HIS A 150 2.53 -15.36 3.46
N LYS A 151 3.05 -16.55 3.18
CA LYS A 151 4.39 -16.91 3.65
C LYS A 151 5.43 -16.09 2.94
N VAL A 152 6.31 -15.46 3.72
CA VAL A 152 7.45 -14.72 3.17
C VAL A 152 8.51 -15.72 2.74
N PRO A 153 8.97 -15.68 1.47
CA PRO A 153 9.98 -16.58 0.96
C PRO A 153 11.29 -16.49 1.75
N ASP A 154 11.99 -17.62 1.83
CA ASP A 154 13.34 -17.66 2.43
C ASP A 154 14.28 -16.67 1.73
N GLY A 155 15.09 -15.96 2.50
CA GLY A 155 16.00 -14.92 2.00
C GLY A 155 15.39 -13.53 1.87
N VAL A 156 14.07 -13.37 1.92
CA VAL A 156 13.42 -12.05 1.99
C VAL A 156 13.41 -11.58 3.44
N THR A 157 14.04 -10.43 3.72
CA THR A 157 14.05 -9.85 5.07
C THR A 157 12.68 -9.32 5.45
N ALA A 158 12.40 -9.18 6.75
CA ALA A 158 11.14 -8.60 7.22
C ALA A 158 10.93 -7.17 6.68
N GLU A 159 11.98 -6.38 6.59
CA GLU A 159 11.92 -5.02 6.08
C GLU A 159 11.56 -4.98 4.57
N LEU A 160 12.15 -5.86 3.77
CA LEU A 160 11.75 -6.01 2.37
C LEU A 160 10.31 -6.50 2.24
N ALA A 161 9.90 -7.46 3.06
CA ALA A 161 8.53 -7.95 3.07
C ALA A 161 7.52 -6.86 3.51
N GLY A 162 7.95 -5.84 4.27
CA GLY A 162 7.15 -4.64 4.56
C GLY A 162 6.72 -3.87 3.31
N LEU A 163 7.38 -4.08 2.17
CA LEU A 163 7.03 -3.48 0.88
C LEU A 163 5.95 -4.28 0.10
N VAL A 164 5.46 -5.41 0.62
CA VAL A 164 4.46 -6.23 -0.09
C VAL A 164 3.22 -5.42 -0.43
N THR A 165 2.69 -4.61 0.49
CA THR A 165 1.49 -3.79 0.23
C THR A 165 1.69 -2.81 -0.93
N PRO A 166 2.69 -1.91 -0.95
CA PRO A 166 2.86 -1.00 -2.08
C PRO A 166 3.18 -1.74 -3.38
N LEU A 167 3.97 -2.82 -3.36
CA LEU A 167 4.29 -3.61 -4.56
C LEU A 167 3.05 -4.34 -5.09
N SER A 168 2.24 -4.96 -4.23
CA SER A 168 1.00 -5.61 -4.64
C SER A 168 -0.02 -4.61 -5.20
N ASN A 169 -0.11 -3.42 -4.64
CA ASN A 169 -0.90 -2.34 -5.22
C ASN A 169 -0.37 -1.95 -6.62
N GLY A 170 0.94 -1.82 -6.78
CA GLY A 170 1.56 -1.52 -8.07
C GLY A 170 1.19 -2.56 -9.14
N ILE A 171 1.29 -3.84 -8.81
CA ILE A 171 0.90 -4.96 -9.68
C ILE A 171 -0.61 -4.94 -9.96
N GLU A 172 -1.42 -4.84 -8.92
CA GLU A 172 -2.87 -4.82 -9.05
C GLU A 172 -3.35 -3.70 -9.96
N TRP A 173 -2.86 -2.48 -9.74
CA TRP A 173 -3.37 -1.30 -10.43
C TRP A 173 -2.83 -1.21 -11.85
N ALA A 174 -1.52 -1.36 -12.04
CA ALA A 174 -0.93 -1.26 -13.37
C ALA A 174 -1.26 -2.45 -14.26
N LEU A 175 -1.10 -3.69 -13.75
CA LEU A 175 -1.20 -4.86 -14.60
C LEU A 175 -2.60 -5.48 -14.59
N LEU A 176 -3.15 -5.79 -13.40
CA LEU A 176 -4.39 -6.54 -13.31
C LEU A 176 -5.63 -5.66 -13.60
N ALA A 177 -5.66 -4.41 -13.13
CA ALA A 177 -6.78 -3.50 -13.31
C ALA A 177 -6.65 -2.67 -14.60
N ALA A 178 -5.54 -1.93 -14.80
CA ALA A 178 -5.35 -1.13 -16.00
C ALA A 178 -5.14 -2.01 -17.23
N GLY A 179 -4.31 -3.04 -17.14
CA GLY A 179 -4.01 -3.96 -18.21
C GLY A 179 -2.68 -3.65 -18.93
N VAL A 180 -1.77 -2.92 -18.27
CA VAL A 180 -0.42 -2.66 -18.83
C VAL A 180 0.30 -3.97 -19.08
N GLY A 181 0.93 -4.09 -20.24
CA GLY A 181 1.64 -5.28 -20.66
C GLY A 181 2.84 -5.00 -21.56
N TYR A 182 3.19 -6.01 -22.35
CA TYR A 182 4.34 -5.96 -23.25
C TYR A 182 4.19 -4.87 -24.32
N ALA A 183 5.27 -4.11 -24.51
CA ALA A 183 5.43 -3.05 -25.51
C ALA A 183 4.55 -1.79 -25.29
N ASP A 184 3.78 -1.70 -24.20
CA ASP A 184 2.99 -0.51 -23.89
C ASP A 184 3.85 0.68 -23.46
N THR A 185 3.34 1.89 -23.70
CA THR A 185 3.92 3.15 -23.22
C THR A 185 3.07 3.69 -22.09
N VAL A 186 3.71 4.01 -20.96
CA VAL A 186 3.02 4.34 -19.70
C VAL A 186 3.51 5.68 -19.14
N LEU A 187 2.59 6.54 -18.74
CA LEU A 187 2.85 7.69 -17.87
C LEU A 187 2.36 7.36 -16.44
N ILE A 188 3.24 7.47 -15.47
CA ILE A 188 2.91 7.33 -14.04
C ILE A 188 3.00 8.70 -13.39
N GLU A 189 1.90 9.19 -12.84
CA GLU A 189 1.80 10.48 -12.19
C GLU A 189 1.93 10.33 -10.67
N GLY A 190 2.95 10.95 -10.10
CA GLY A 190 3.25 10.91 -8.66
C GLY A 190 4.27 9.83 -8.26
N PRO A 191 5.53 10.21 -7.97
CA PRO A 191 6.63 9.28 -7.65
C PRO A 191 6.66 8.89 -6.16
N GLY A 192 5.49 8.74 -5.54
CA GLY A 192 5.38 8.17 -4.18
C GLY A 192 5.61 6.66 -4.19
N GLN A 193 5.53 6.01 -3.01
CA GLN A 193 5.71 4.55 -2.91
C GLN A 193 4.82 3.76 -3.88
N GLN A 194 3.60 4.23 -4.16
CA GLN A 194 2.68 3.57 -5.08
C GLN A 194 3.12 3.73 -6.53
N GLY A 195 3.50 4.95 -6.95
CA GLY A 195 3.99 5.19 -8.31
C GLY A 195 5.29 4.46 -8.59
N LEU A 196 6.23 4.46 -7.65
CA LEU A 196 7.50 3.72 -7.77
C LEU A 196 7.27 2.20 -7.86
N SER A 197 6.29 1.68 -7.13
CA SER A 197 5.89 0.26 -7.23
C SER A 197 5.29 -0.07 -8.59
N GLN A 198 4.56 0.87 -9.21
CA GLN A 198 4.03 0.70 -10.57
C GLN A 198 5.14 0.76 -11.62
N VAL A 199 6.21 1.56 -11.43
CA VAL A 199 7.40 1.52 -12.30
C VAL A 199 7.95 0.10 -12.37
N VAL A 200 8.17 -0.52 -11.21
CA VAL A 200 8.69 -1.89 -11.12
C VAL A 200 7.74 -2.89 -11.79
N ALA A 201 6.43 -2.78 -11.54
CA ALA A 201 5.43 -3.66 -12.14
C ALA A 201 5.40 -3.52 -13.67
N CYS A 202 5.35 -2.29 -14.21
CA CYS A 202 5.36 -2.03 -15.65
C CYS A 202 6.64 -2.52 -16.32
N LYS A 203 7.82 -2.30 -15.67
CA LYS A 203 9.09 -2.78 -16.20
C LYS A 203 9.14 -4.31 -16.30
N GLN A 204 8.66 -4.98 -15.25
CA GLN A 204 8.58 -6.44 -15.24
C GLN A 204 7.60 -7.00 -16.28
N ALA A 205 6.51 -6.29 -16.56
CA ALA A 205 5.54 -6.65 -17.60
C ALA A 205 6.06 -6.44 -19.04
N GLY A 206 7.19 -5.74 -19.21
CA GLY A 206 7.79 -5.49 -20.51
C GLY A 206 7.23 -4.26 -21.21
N ALA A 207 6.73 -3.27 -20.49
CA ALA A 207 6.39 -1.96 -21.06
C ALA A 207 7.60 -1.40 -21.83
N SER A 208 7.36 -0.85 -23.00
CA SER A 208 8.43 -0.34 -23.91
C SER A 208 8.96 1.02 -23.49
N LYS A 209 8.12 1.81 -22.81
CA LYS A 209 8.49 3.12 -22.29
C LYS A 209 7.71 3.44 -21.02
N ILE A 210 8.41 3.84 -19.97
CA ILE A 210 7.85 4.22 -18.68
C ILE A 210 8.31 5.64 -18.37
N ILE A 211 7.38 6.58 -18.31
CA ILE A 211 7.61 7.98 -17.98
C ILE A 211 7.01 8.24 -16.60
N VAL A 212 7.76 8.91 -15.72
CA VAL A 212 7.26 9.26 -14.37
C VAL A 212 7.25 10.76 -14.19
N SER A 213 6.13 11.32 -13.76
CA SER A 213 6.01 12.75 -13.46
C SER A 213 5.92 13.03 -11.97
N GLY A 214 6.53 14.13 -11.54
CA GLY A 214 6.54 14.63 -10.17
C GLY A 214 6.87 16.10 -10.14
N THR A 215 6.91 16.68 -8.94
CA THR A 215 7.29 18.09 -8.71
C THR A 215 8.78 18.22 -8.39
N THR A 216 9.32 19.43 -8.38
CA THR A 216 10.73 19.71 -8.05
C THR A 216 11.15 19.13 -6.68
N ARG A 217 10.24 19.13 -5.70
CA ARG A 217 10.50 18.52 -4.38
C ARG A 217 10.66 17.00 -4.43
N ASP A 218 10.18 16.34 -5.49
CA ASP A 218 10.22 14.89 -5.65
C ASP A 218 11.50 14.41 -6.35
N LYS A 219 12.50 15.28 -6.55
CA LYS A 219 13.72 14.96 -7.31
C LYS A 219 14.33 13.60 -6.90
N ALA A 220 14.53 13.36 -5.62
CA ALA A 220 15.12 12.09 -5.16
C ALA A 220 14.27 10.85 -5.50
N ARG A 221 12.94 11.01 -5.55
CA ARG A 221 11.99 9.96 -5.94
C ARG A 221 11.99 9.75 -7.45
N LEU A 222 12.13 10.85 -8.24
CA LEU A 222 12.29 10.78 -9.69
C LEU A 222 13.62 10.10 -10.06
N ASP A 223 14.70 10.44 -9.37
CA ASP A 223 15.99 9.77 -9.56
C ASP A 223 15.86 8.25 -9.25
N LEU A 224 15.18 7.88 -8.17
CA LEU A 224 14.92 6.49 -7.85
C LEU A 224 14.01 5.80 -8.88
N ALA A 225 13.04 6.51 -9.48
CA ALA A 225 12.23 5.94 -10.55
C ALA A 225 13.09 5.46 -11.73
N LEU A 226 14.11 6.22 -12.11
CA LEU A 226 15.08 5.80 -13.14
C LEU A 226 15.87 4.55 -12.72
N GLU A 227 16.32 4.48 -11.48
CA GLU A 227 17.03 3.30 -10.95
C GLU A 227 16.13 2.05 -10.94
N LEU A 228 14.81 2.23 -10.71
CA LEU A 228 13.81 1.16 -10.71
C LEU A 228 13.35 0.75 -12.11
N GLY A 229 13.78 1.49 -13.15
CA GLY A 229 13.53 1.11 -14.53
C GLY A 229 12.61 2.03 -15.32
N ALA A 230 12.27 3.22 -14.83
CA ALA A 230 11.67 4.26 -15.66
C ALA A 230 12.68 4.70 -16.74
N ASP A 231 12.16 5.03 -17.92
CA ASP A 231 13.00 5.46 -19.04
C ASP A 231 13.21 6.98 -19.03
N ASP A 232 12.18 7.73 -18.59
CA ASP A 232 12.21 9.19 -18.52
C ASP A 232 11.48 9.70 -17.27
N VAL A 233 11.86 10.90 -16.81
CA VAL A 233 11.18 11.59 -15.70
C VAL A 233 10.85 13.03 -16.08
N ILE A 234 9.75 13.55 -15.57
CA ILE A 234 9.29 14.91 -15.83
C ILE A 234 9.08 15.65 -14.50
N ASP A 235 9.79 16.76 -14.32
CA ASP A 235 9.45 17.75 -13.31
C ASP A 235 8.41 18.70 -13.88
N VAL A 236 7.15 18.56 -13.43
CA VAL A 236 6.01 19.32 -13.96
C VAL A 236 6.04 20.81 -13.61
N GLU A 237 6.93 21.24 -12.73
CA GLU A 237 7.15 22.65 -12.38
C GLU A 237 8.21 23.29 -13.28
N GLN A 238 8.99 22.48 -14.01
CA GLN A 238 10.09 22.95 -14.89
C GLN A 238 9.77 22.78 -16.38
N ALA A 239 8.90 21.86 -16.74
CA ALA A 239 8.55 21.54 -18.12
C ALA A 239 7.05 21.36 -18.29
N ASN A 240 6.51 21.64 -19.48
CA ASN A 240 5.14 21.28 -19.83
C ASN A 240 5.05 19.75 -19.97
N PRO A 241 4.34 19.05 -19.08
CA PRO A 241 4.34 17.59 -19.09
C PRO A 241 3.69 16.98 -20.33
N CYS A 242 2.64 17.60 -20.88
CA CYS A 242 1.98 17.11 -22.11
C CYS A 242 2.90 17.23 -23.33
N GLU A 243 3.57 18.39 -23.51
CA GLU A 243 4.53 18.59 -24.59
C GLU A 243 5.68 17.59 -24.49
N THR A 244 6.23 17.43 -23.27
CA THR A 244 7.33 16.48 -23.03
C THR A 244 6.89 15.04 -23.34
N VAL A 245 5.69 14.61 -22.92
CA VAL A 245 5.17 13.28 -23.26
C VAL A 245 5.02 13.13 -24.78
N MET A 246 4.50 14.13 -25.47
CA MET A 246 4.37 14.08 -26.94
C MET A 246 5.75 13.97 -27.64
N ASP A 247 6.75 14.72 -27.17
CA ASP A 247 8.12 14.65 -27.72
C ASP A 247 8.72 13.25 -27.49
N LEU A 248 8.62 12.72 -26.26
CA LEU A 248 9.13 11.39 -25.88
C LEU A 248 8.43 10.24 -26.63
N THR A 249 7.23 10.47 -27.14
CA THR A 249 6.41 9.48 -27.84
C THR A 249 6.25 9.76 -29.34
N ALA A 250 7.06 10.69 -29.89
CA ALA A 250 6.96 11.13 -31.30
C ALA A 250 5.53 11.55 -31.71
N GLY A 251 4.85 12.30 -30.88
CA GLY A 251 3.50 12.83 -31.08
C GLY A 251 2.36 11.82 -30.92
N ARG A 252 2.64 10.59 -30.48
CA ARG A 252 1.61 9.53 -30.34
C ARG A 252 0.83 9.61 -29.03
N GLY A 253 1.45 10.11 -27.96
CA GLY A 253 0.95 9.97 -26.59
C GLY A 253 1.20 8.57 -26.01
N VAL A 254 0.75 8.34 -24.78
CA VAL A 254 0.93 7.08 -24.05
C VAL A 254 -0.30 6.18 -24.15
N ASP A 255 -0.10 4.86 -24.04
CA ASP A 255 -1.19 3.89 -24.01
C ASP A 255 -1.94 3.93 -22.68
N PHE A 256 -1.21 4.11 -21.57
CA PHE A 256 -1.75 4.13 -20.23
C PHE A 256 -1.25 5.35 -19.46
N VAL A 257 -2.15 5.92 -18.65
CA VAL A 257 -1.82 6.86 -17.58
C VAL A 257 -2.27 6.28 -16.27
N LEU A 258 -1.38 6.28 -15.28
CA LEU A 258 -1.61 5.74 -13.94
C LEU A 258 -1.47 6.89 -12.94
N ASP A 259 -2.60 7.47 -12.51
CA ASP A 259 -2.60 8.57 -11.54
C ASP A 259 -2.52 8.04 -10.11
N CYS A 260 -1.37 8.30 -9.47
CA CYS A 260 -1.07 7.99 -8.06
C CYS A 260 -0.86 9.26 -7.22
N THR A 261 -1.29 10.41 -7.74
CA THR A 261 -1.09 11.67 -7.05
C THR A 261 -1.97 11.79 -5.81
N SER A 262 -1.54 12.57 -4.86
CA SER A 262 -2.33 12.93 -3.69
C SER A 262 -2.32 14.44 -3.49
N ARG A 263 -3.46 15.02 -3.11
CA ARG A 263 -3.62 16.46 -2.86
C ARG A 263 -3.32 17.36 -4.07
N ALA A 264 -3.33 16.83 -5.30
CA ALA A 264 -2.99 17.56 -6.53
C ALA A 264 -4.22 18.12 -7.27
N GLY A 265 -5.43 17.88 -6.75
CA GLY A 265 -6.67 18.31 -7.40
C GLY A 265 -6.93 17.60 -8.73
N VAL A 266 -7.59 18.29 -9.66
CA VAL A 266 -8.00 17.71 -10.97
C VAL A 266 -6.90 17.73 -12.04
N GLY A 267 -5.81 18.47 -11.78
CA GLY A 267 -4.72 18.68 -12.74
C GLY A 267 -4.15 17.40 -13.34
N PRO A 268 -3.74 16.41 -12.52
CA PRO A 268 -3.21 15.15 -13.04
C PRO A 268 -4.18 14.40 -13.94
N VAL A 269 -5.47 14.34 -13.58
CA VAL A 269 -6.48 13.68 -14.42
C VAL A 269 -6.63 14.35 -15.79
N LEU A 270 -6.62 15.69 -15.83
CA LEU A 270 -6.66 16.45 -17.09
C LEU A 270 -5.40 16.22 -17.92
N LEU A 271 -4.23 16.33 -17.28
CA LEU A 271 -2.95 16.05 -17.91
C LEU A 271 -2.92 14.62 -18.48
N GLY A 272 -3.37 13.65 -17.68
CA GLY A 272 -3.46 12.26 -18.11
C GLY A 272 -4.35 12.09 -19.35
N ILE A 273 -5.53 12.72 -19.38
CA ILE A 273 -6.41 12.68 -20.55
C ILE A 273 -5.71 13.26 -21.79
N ASP A 274 -4.99 14.38 -21.64
CA ASP A 274 -4.28 15.03 -22.76
C ASP A 274 -3.08 14.21 -23.23
N ALA A 275 -2.33 13.61 -22.31
CA ALA A 275 -1.14 12.80 -22.58
C ALA A 275 -1.46 11.44 -23.23
N LEU A 276 -2.67 10.92 -23.06
CA LEU A 276 -3.09 9.67 -23.70
C LEU A 276 -3.06 9.76 -25.21
N LYS A 277 -2.71 8.64 -25.86
CA LYS A 277 -2.81 8.48 -27.32
C LYS A 277 -4.20 8.86 -27.81
N ARG A 278 -4.28 9.24 -29.09
CA ARG A 278 -5.49 9.78 -29.68
C ARG A 278 -6.72 8.87 -29.60
N ARG A 279 -6.51 7.54 -29.51
CA ARG A 279 -7.61 6.57 -29.44
C ARG A 279 -7.27 5.41 -28.54
N GLU A 280 -8.28 4.95 -27.79
CA GLU A 280 -8.21 3.73 -26.96
C GLU A 280 -7.12 3.76 -25.89
N GLY A 281 -6.79 4.97 -25.36
CA GLY A 281 -5.95 5.09 -24.19
C GLY A 281 -6.71 4.76 -22.92
N THR A 282 -6.01 4.31 -21.90
CA THR A 282 -6.58 4.00 -20.57
C THR A 282 -6.00 4.90 -19.50
N LEU A 283 -6.87 5.61 -18.78
CA LEU A 283 -6.53 6.33 -17.56
C LEU A 283 -6.99 5.52 -16.34
N LEU A 284 -6.07 5.14 -15.47
CA LEU A 284 -6.40 4.57 -14.17
C LEU A 284 -6.25 5.64 -13.10
N ILE A 285 -7.33 5.93 -12.39
CA ILE A 285 -7.37 6.88 -11.28
C ILE A 285 -7.31 6.10 -9.97
N GLN A 286 -6.21 6.24 -9.26
CA GLN A 286 -6.03 5.81 -7.88
C GLN A 286 -5.81 7.03 -6.98
N GLY A 287 -5.38 8.14 -7.57
CA GLY A 287 -5.22 9.42 -6.89
C GLY A 287 -6.47 9.83 -6.12
N GLU A 288 -6.27 10.54 -5.02
CA GLU A 288 -7.34 10.86 -4.08
C GLU A 288 -8.10 12.13 -4.47
N LEU A 289 -8.83 12.03 -5.55
CA LEU A 289 -9.70 13.08 -6.03
C LEU A 289 -11.11 12.93 -5.42
N ALA A 290 -11.51 13.91 -4.60
CA ALA A 290 -12.83 13.87 -3.96
C ALA A 290 -13.99 14.19 -4.92
N ALA A 291 -13.76 15.09 -5.87
CA ALA A 291 -14.73 15.50 -6.88
C ALA A 291 -14.02 16.08 -8.10
N PHE A 292 -14.65 15.98 -9.24
CA PHE A 292 -14.22 16.64 -10.48
C PHE A 292 -15.41 17.41 -11.06
N PRO A 293 -15.63 18.67 -10.62
CA PRO A 293 -16.63 19.54 -11.23
C PRO A 293 -16.30 19.77 -12.73
N ASP A 294 -17.31 19.85 -13.57
CA ASP A 294 -17.18 20.12 -15.02
C ASP A 294 -16.24 19.15 -15.76
N PHE A 295 -16.34 17.86 -15.39
CA PHE A 295 -15.54 16.81 -16.01
C PHE A 295 -15.70 16.81 -17.55
N PRO A 296 -14.59 16.80 -18.35
CA PRO A 296 -14.64 17.01 -19.79
C PRO A 296 -15.07 15.76 -20.56
N ILE A 297 -16.31 15.30 -20.36
CA ILE A 297 -16.85 14.08 -20.98
C ILE A 297 -16.67 14.06 -22.52
N LYS A 298 -16.73 15.22 -23.18
CA LYS A 298 -16.55 15.32 -24.62
C LYS A 298 -15.19 14.76 -25.07
N LEU A 299 -14.12 15.04 -24.33
CA LEU A 299 -12.78 14.53 -24.62
C LEU A 299 -12.72 13.00 -24.57
N LEU A 300 -13.44 12.37 -23.66
CA LEU A 300 -13.50 10.91 -23.59
C LEU A 300 -14.07 10.31 -24.87
N THR A 301 -15.15 10.91 -25.37
CA THR A 301 -15.79 10.45 -26.60
C THR A 301 -14.91 10.69 -27.82
N GLU A 302 -14.28 11.88 -27.93
CA GLU A 302 -13.41 12.23 -29.04
C GLU A 302 -12.15 11.36 -29.14
N LYS A 303 -11.58 10.97 -27.96
CA LYS A 303 -10.38 10.13 -27.86
C LYS A 303 -10.70 8.64 -27.65
N ALA A 304 -11.97 8.25 -27.48
CA ALA A 304 -12.40 6.90 -27.14
C ALA A 304 -11.63 6.33 -25.92
N ILE A 305 -11.50 7.13 -24.85
CA ILE A 305 -10.71 6.80 -23.65
C ILE A 305 -11.49 5.87 -22.72
N THR A 306 -10.80 4.93 -22.12
CA THR A 306 -11.29 4.15 -20.97
C THR A 306 -10.79 4.78 -19.67
N ILE A 307 -11.70 5.06 -18.74
CA ILE A 307 -11.34 5.43 -17.36
C ILE A 307 -11.63 4.25 -16.45
N LYS A 308 -10.65 3.89 -15.65
CA LYS A 308 -10.74 2.85 -14.63
C LYS A 308 -10.37 3.42 -13.26
N SER A 309 -10.80 2.74 -12.21
CA SER A 309 -10.32 2.98 -10.85
C SER A 309 -9.90 1.66 -10.22
N ALA A 310 -8.96 1.72 -9.29
CA ALA A 310 -8.52 0.56 -8.53
C ALA A 310 -8.41 0.90 -7.04
N ARG A 311 -8.61 -0.11 -6.19
CA ARG A 311 -8.50 0.03 -4.75
C ARG A 311 -8.02 -1.26 -4.13
N GLY A 312 -6.97 -1.14 -3.30
CA GLY A 312 -6.37 -2.28 -2.63
C GLY A 312 -5.73 -3.27 -3.60
N HIS A 313 -5.52 -4.46 -3.16
CA HIS A 313 -4.86 -5.53 -3.91
C HIS A 313 -5.58 -6.86 -3.69
N SER A 314 -5.41 -7.79 -4.61
CA SER A 314 -5.88 -9.16 -4.54
C SER A 314 -4.82 -10.07 -3.91
N TYR A 315 -5.24 -11.26 -3.46
CA TYR A 315 -4.33 -12.32 -3.01
C TYR A 315 -3.23 -12.58 -4.05
N ARG A 316 -3.62 -12.70 -5.33
CA ARG A 316 -2.68 -12.90 -6.43
C ARG A 316 -1.63 -11.81 -6.53
N ALA A 317 -2.01 -10.56 -6.35
CA ALA A 317 -1.05 -9.44 -6.40
C ALA A 317 -0.02 -9.52 -5.27
N CYS A 318 -0.42 -9.96 -4.06
CA CYS A 318 0.50 -10.19 -2.94
C CYS A 318 1.51 -11.32 -3.24
N GLU A 319 1.04 -12.44 -3.77
CA GLU A 319 1.94 -13.55 -4.17
C GLU A 319 2.96 -13.09 -5.23
N LEU A 320 2.50 -12.36 -6.26
CA LEU A 320 3.38 -11.80 -7.28
C LEU A 320 4.38 -10.77 -6.71
N ALA A 321 3.97 -9.97 -5.71
CA ALA A 321 4.87 -9.05 -5.03
C ALA A 321 5.97 -9.79 -4.24
N LEU A 322 5.62 -10.88 -3.57
CA LEU A 322 6.60 -11.73 -2.88
C LEU A 322 7.57 -12.41 -3.86
N GLU A 323 7.09 -12.88 -5.01
CA GLU A 323 7.95 -13.38 -6.09
C GLU A 323 8.89 -12.28 -6.63
N GLN A 324 8.37 -11.05 -6.78
CA GLN A 324 9.16 -9.91 -7.22
C GLN A 324 10.27 -9.57 -6.21
N LEU A 325 9.96 -9.58 -4.90
CA LEU A 325 10.94 -9.38 -3.82
C LEU A 325 12.01 -10.47 -3.81
N SER A 326 11.62 -11.73 -3.93
CA SER A 326 12.57 -12.85 -3.91
C SER A 326 13.45 -12.93 -5.16
N SER A 327 13.02 -12.32 -6.28
CA SER A 327 13.77 -12.34 -7.53
C SER A 327 15.11 -11.57 -7.48
N GLY A 328 15.23 -10.57 -6.60
CA GLY A 328 16.41 -9.70 -6.50
C GLY A 328 16.70 -8.86 -7.76
N ARG A 329 15.74 -8.74 -8.69
CA ARG A 329 15.95 -8.05 -9.98
C ARG A 329 15.98 -6.54 -9.88
N PHE A 330 15.38 -5.98 -8.87
CA PHE A 330 15.23 -4.53 -8.66
C PHE A 330 15.82 -4.14 -7.30
N PRO A 331 16.40 -2.96 -7.15
CA PRO A 331 16.93 -2.47 -5.86
C PRO A 331 15.80 -2.01 -4.93
N LEU A 332 14.89 -2.94 -4.57
CA LEU A 332 13.66 -2.64 -3.83
C LEU A 332 13.91 -2.14 -2.40
N GLU A 333 15.06 -2.49 -1.81
CA GLU A 333 15.50 -1.97 -0.52
C GLU A 333 15.61 -0.43 -0.50
N ARG A 334 15.81 0.19 -1.68
CA ARG A 334 15.86 1.66 -1.84
C ARG A 334 14.52 2.33 -1.57
N LEU A 335 13.41 1.58 -1.62
CA LEU A 335 12.08 2.09 -1.28
C LEU A 335 11.91 2.27 0.23
N SER A 336 12.51 1.41 1.07
CA SER A 336 12.45 1.51 2.54
C SER A 336 13.48 2.53 3.02
N THR A 337 13.05 3.77 3.23
CA THR A 337 13.97 4.89 3.48
C THR A 337 14.17 5.22 4.97
N HIS A 338 13.19 4.95 5.81
CA HIS A 338 13.22 5.36 7.22
C HIS A 338 12.74 4.23 8.13
N ARG A 339 13.30 4.20 9.34
CA ARG A 339 12.97 3.22 10.40
C ARG A 339 12.69 3.95 11.69
N PHE A 340 11.59 3.58 12.37
CA PHE A 340 11.20 4.16 13.65
C PHE A 340 10.71 3.08 14.61
N GLY A 341 10.84 3.32 15.92
CA GLY A 341 10.27 2.48 16.99
C GLY A 341 8.83 2.88 17.32
N LEU A 342 8.18 2.12 18.22
CA LEU A 342 6.81 2.42 18.66
C LEU A 342 6.68 3.78 19.35
N ASP A 343 7.70 4.21 20.06
CA ASP A 343 7.77 5.50 20.75
C ASP A 343 7.83 6.70 19.80
N GLN A 344 8.06 6.45 18.50
CA GLN A 344 8.22 7.47 17.47
C GLN A 344 7.07 7.46 16.45
N VAL A 345 5.95 6.76 16.71
CA VAL A 345 4.83 6.62 15.75
C VAL A 345 4.30 7.96 15.27
N ASP A 346 4.06 8.92 16.18
CA ASP A 346 3.58 10.26 15.81
C ASP A 346 4.56 10.99 14.88
N HIS A 347 5.86 10.90 15.18
CA HIS A 347 6.90 11.46 14.32
C HIS A 347 6.93 10.77 12.96
N ALA A 348 6.89 9.45 12.93
CA ALA A 348 6.94 8.65 11.71
C ALA A 348 5.77 8.96 10.75
N ILE A 349 4.54 9.07 11.28
CA ILE A 349 3.36 9.43 10.47
C ILE A 349 3.51 10.85 9.90
N ARG A 350 3.98 11.80 10.71
CA ARG A 350 4.22 13.19 10.29
C ARG A 350 5.37 13.30 9.28
N ALA A 351 6.41 12.46 9.42
CA ALA A 351 7.51 12.39 8.46
C ALA A 351 6.99 11.95 7.07
N LEU A 352 6.13 10.94 7.01
CA LEU A 352 5.50 10.53 5.75
C LEU A 352 4.58 11.62 5.17
N ALA A 353 3.91 12.39 6.03
CA ALA A 353 3.07 13.52 5.61
C ALA A 353 3.89 14.70 5.05
N GLY A 354 5.20 14.76 5.33
CA GLY A 354 6.08 15.86 4.98
C GLY A 354 6.06 17.02 6.01
N ASP A 355 5.61 16.74 7.23
CA ASP A 355 5.43 17.74 8.31
C ASP A 355 6.60 17.73 9.31
N THR A 356 7.73 17.13 8.95
CA THR A 356 8.95 17.09 9.76
C THR A 356 10.18 17.56 8.95
N ALA A 357 11.35 17.57 9.58
CA ALA A 357 12.61 17.89 8.92
C ALA A 357 13.21 16.70 8.11
N ASP A 358 12.61 15.52 8.19
CA ASP A 358 13.05 14.34 7.48
C ASP A 358 12.90 14.55 5.97
N LYS A 359 13.94 14.12 5.23
CA LYS A 359 14.03 14.34 3.78
C LYS A 359 13.95 13.01 3.02
N ASN A 360 13.44 13.09 1.80
CA ASN A 360 13.39 11.94 0.89
C ASN A 360 12.64 10.72 1.46
N VAL A 361 11.60 10.98 2.27
CA VAL A 361 10.76 9.92 2.83
C VAL A 361 9.94 9.29 1.70
N ILE A 362 10.11 7.97 1.48
CA ILE A 362 9.35 7.20 0.48
C ILE A 362 8.45 6.20 1.20
N HIS A 363 9.08 5.23 1.91
CA HIS A 363 8.40 4.27 2.74
C HIS A 363 9.06 4.21 4.10
N ILE A 364 8.25 4.05 5.13
CA ILE A 364 8.68 3.98 6.52
C ILE A 364 8.38 2.59 7.07
N SER A 365 9.41 1.96 7.64
CA SER A 365 9.30 0.72 8.40
C SER A 365 9.20 1.04 9.89
N LEU A 366 8.02 0.88 10.48
CA LEU A 366 7.86 0.89 11.93
C LEU A 366 8.26 -0.48 12.48
N MET A 367 9.23 -0.49 13.38
CA MET A 367 9.82 -1.71 13.94
C MET A 367 9.61 -1.72 15.46
N PRO A 368 8.62 -2.47 15.98
CA PRO A 368 8.25 -2.45 17.41
C PRO A 368 9.40 -2.80 18.37
N TRP A 369 10.39 -3.51 17.85
CA TRP A 369 11.55 -4.00 18.62
C TRP A 369 12.83 -3.19 18.36
N LEU A 370 12.75 -2.07 17.64
CA LEU A 370 13.92 -1.22 17.36
C LEU A 370 14.52 -0.70 18.68
N GLY A 371 15.82 -0.93 18.85
CA GLY A 371 16.54 -0.52 20.08
C GLY A 371 16.27 -1.35 21.32
N LYS A 372 15.41 -2.38 21.26
CA LYS A 372 15.22 -3.35 22.35
C LYS A 372 16.20 -4.52 22.15
N GLU A 373 16.92 -4.90 23.18
CA GLU A 373 17.72 -6.14 23.16
C GLU A 373 16.80 -7.35 22.94
N LYS A 374 17.28 -8.29 22.11
CA LYS A 374 16.55 -9.51 21.77
C LYS A 374 16.50 -10.49 22.95
#